data_d37cd6d70e787f7da680bde81498d718
#
_entry.id   d37cd6d70e787f7da680bde81498d718
#
_cell.length_a   1.000
_cell.length_b   1.000
_cell.length_c   1.000
_cell.angle_alpha   90.00
_cell.angle_beta   90.00
_cell.angle_gamma   90.00
#
_symmetry.space_group_name_H-M   'P 1'
#
loop_
_entity.id
_entity.type
_entity.pdbx_description
1 polymer ?
#
loop_
_entity_poly.entity_id
_entity_poly.type
_entity_poly.pdbx_seq_one_letter_code
_entity_poly.pdbx_strand_id
1 'polypeptide(L)'
;MIKYKYFYGSDIRSVPFLETIFNNEEKLKVITTKPKVSGRGKKEKPNPVENFCRENNIGFSYYDSSPPEDMEYGISASFAHIFPESYLIKPIFNIHLSILPLYKGPTPVETAILNMESTSGYTIFLIDKHIDTGNIVYQKDIDISEETYASDFYKFVNEDFKYNYSNINLFNHFKPQDIVDSKTKKFIKDDFYINLCNLTEAKAKIRAFNVLGPAIYKNNDSNLKIHSYTDEKHSFPILLQGEELYLEEVTPPGKKRMNYQDYCRGLKWKYQQVFKQQINFHF
;
A
#
# COMPACT_ATOMS: atom_id res chain seq x y z
N MET A 1 -15.58 -25.78 -25.19
CA MET A 1 -14.29 -25.42 -24.51
C MET A 1 -14.62 -25.04 -23.07
N ILE A 2 -13.88 -25.58 -22.11
CA ILE A 2 -14.06 -25.22 -20.69
C ILE A 2 -13.60 -23.78 -20.51
N LYS A 3 -14.43 -22.97 -19.83
CA LYS A 3 -14.10 -21.57 -19.49
C LYS A 3 -13.54 -21.46 -18.08
N TYR A 4 -12.65 -20.49 -17.87
CA TYR A 4 -11.96 -20.24 -16.63
C TYR A 4 -12.08 -18.77 -16.22
N LYS A 5 -12.15 -18.55 -14.92
CA LYS A 5 -11.96 -17.25 -14.31
C LYS A 5 -10.47 -16.95 -14.20
N TYR A 6 -10.08 -15.70 -14.33
CA TYR A 6 -8.68 -15.32 -14.28
C TYR A 6 -8.46 -14.26 -13.20
N PHE A 7 -7.45 -14.47 -12.36
CA PHE A 7 -6.99 -13.44 -11.44
C PHE A 7 -5.71 -12.80 -11.95
N TYR A 8 -5.65 -11.47 -11.91
CA TYR A 8 -4.50 -10.67 -12.31
C TYR A 8 -3.97 -9.90 -11.11
N GLY A 9 -2.74 -10.17 -10.69
CA GLY A 9 -2.10 -9.51 -9.56
C GLY A 9 -0.58 -9.62 -9.60
N SER A 10 0.13 -8.71 -8.95
CA SER A 10 1.60 -8.73 -8.95
C SER A 10 2.25 -8.18 -7.68
N ASP A 11 1.49 -7.55 -6.82
CA ASP A 11 1.93 -6.88 -5.60
C ASP A 11 1.50 -7.66 -4.36
N ILE A 12 2.13 -7.41 -3.22
CA ILE A 12 1.76 -8.05 -1.95
C ILE A 12 0.30 -7.77 -1.57
N ARG A 13 -0.22 -6.60 -1.96
CA ARG A 13 -1.62 -6.20 -1.74
C ARG A 13 -2.62 -7.00 -2.57
N SER A 14 -2.16 -7.68 -3.63
CA SER A 14 -3.00 -8.59 -4.43
C SER A 14 -3.26 -9.93 -3.73
N VAL A 15 -2.34 -10.37 -2.88
CA VAL A 15 -2.36 -11.74 -2.33
C VAL A 15 -3.61 -12.05 -1.51
N PRO A 16 -4.08 -11.19 -0.59
CA PRO A 16 -5.30 -11.48 0.18
C PRO A 16 -6.56 -11.59 -0.70
N PHE A 17 -6.64 -10.80 -1.77
CA PHE A 17 -7.73 -10.91 -2.74
C PHE A 17 -7.66 -12.22 -3.52
N LEU A 18 -6.46 -12.59 -3.99
CA LEU A 18 -6.24 -13.87 -4.65
C LEU A 18 -6.62 -15.05 -3.75
N GLU A 19 -6.18 -15.04 -2.49
CA GLU A 19 -6.50 -16.10 -1.51
C GLU A 19 -8.02 -16.24 -1.34
N THR A 20 -8.72 -15.11 -1.16
CA THR A 20 -10.19 -15.11 -1.03
C THR A 20 -10.86 -15.67 -2.28
N ILE A 21 -10.47 -15.20 -3.46
CA ILE A 21 -11.06 -15.64 -4.73
C ILE A 21 -10.74 -17.12 -4.98
N PHE A 22 -9.52 -17.55 -4.73
CA PHE A 22 -9.10 -18.94 -4.91
C PHE A 22 -9.91 -19.92 -4.05
N ASN A 23 -10.20 -19.53 -2.81
CA ASN A 23 -10.98 -20.35 -1.89
C ASN A 23 -12.48 -20.43 -2.22
N ASN A 24 -12.97 -19.52 -3.07
CA ASN A 24 -14.40 -19.45 -3.42
C ASN A 24 -14.69 -19.83 -4.88
N GLU A 25 -13.67 -19.90 -5.74
CA GLU A 25 -13.85 -20.10 -7.17
C GLU A 25 -13.20 -21.40 -7.66
N GLU A 26 -14.04 -22.27 -8.20
CA GLU A 26 -13.57 -23.51 -8.79
C GLU A 26 -12.79 -23.33 -10.06
N LYS A 27 -12.37 -23.25 -10.92
CA LYS A 27 -11.76 -23.00 -12.24
C LYS A 27 -11.06 -21.63 -12.32
N LEU A 28 -10.27 -21.30 -11.30
CA LEU A 28 -9.45 -20.13 -11.30
C LEU A 28 -8.07 -20.41 -11.92
N LYS A 29 -7.61 -19.51 -12.78
CA LYS A 29 -6.22 -19.40 -13.26
C LYS A 29 -5.62 -18.06 -12.83
N VAL A 30 -4.32 -18.05 -12.57
CA VAL A 30 -3.63 -16.83 -12.11
C VAL A 30 -2.67 -16.34 -13.17
N ILE A 31 -2.71 -15.03 -13.43
CA ILE A 31 -1.74 -14.33 -14.27
C ILE A 31 -1.01 -13.29 -13.42
N THR A 32 0.30 -13.32 -13.48
CA THR A 32 1.16 -12.38 -12.77
C THR A 32 2.25 -11.80 -13.68
N THR A 33 3.02 -10.83 -13.17
CA THR A 33 4.11 -10.22 -13.93
C THR A 33 5.36 -11.09 -13.89
N LYS A 34 6.20 -11.02 -14.93
CA LYS A 34 7.52 -11.67 -14.91
C LYS A 34 8.37 -11.14 -13.76
N PRO A 35 9.24 -11.99 -13.19
CA PRO A 35 10.18 -11.56 -12.16
C PRO A 35 11.00 -10.34 -12.61
N LYS A 36 11.24 -9.43 -11.70
CA LYS A 36 12.10 -8.26 -11.95
C LYS A 36 13.47 -8.48 -11.32
N VAL A 37 14.50 -8.10 -12.06
CA VAL A 37 15.84 -8.05 -11.52
C VAL A 37 15.91 -6.99 -10.43
N SER A 38 16.24 -7.37 -9.21
CA SER A 38 16.26 -6.47 -8.05
C SER A 38 17.45 -6.72 -7.12
N GLY A 39 17.82 -5.68 -6.34
CA GLY A 39 18.87 -5.75 -5.32
C GLY A 39 20.29 -5.67 -5.86
N ARG A 40 21.27 -5.60 -4.94
CA ARG A 40 22.71 -5.45 -5.25
C ARG A 40 23.32 -6.61 -6.06
N GLY A 41 22.67 -7.77 -6.08
CA GLY A 41 23.13 -8.97 -6.83
C GLY A 41 22.46 -9.18 -8.17
N LYS A 42 21.60 -8.26 -8.65
CA LYS A 42 20.86 -8.37 -9.93
C LYS A 42 20.20 -9.75 -10.16
N LYS A 43 19.71 -10.38 -9.10
CA LYS A 43 18.98 -11.65 -9.20
C LYS A 43 17.51 -11.38 -9.48
N GLU A 44 16.94 -12.17 -10.36
CA GLU A 44 15.48 -12.21 -10.54
C GLU A 44 14.83 -12.74 -9.27
N LYS A 45 13.82 -12.03 -8.80
CA LYS A 45 13.02 -12.45 -7.65
C LYS A 45 11.58 -12.61 -8.06
N PRO A 46 10.94 -13.74 -7.75
CA PRO A 46 9.51 -13.88 -7.95
C PRO A 46 8.75 -12.79 -7.20
N ASN A 47 7.65 -12.35 -7.78
CA ASN A 47 6.78 -11.38 -7.11
C ASN A 47 5.91 -12.07 -6.05
N PRO A 48 5.22 -11.31 -5.16
CA PRO A 48 4.43 -11.90 -4.08
C PRO A 48 3.33 -12.86 -4.54
N VAL A 49 2.68 -12.59 -5.67
CA VAL A 49 1.63 -13.47 -6.22
C VAL A 49 2.23 -14.78 -6.73
N GLU A 50 3.38 -14.72 -7.41
CA GLU A 50 4.10 -15.92 -7.83
C GLU A 50 4.53 -16.78 -6.63
N ASN A 51 5.06 -16.14 -5.55
CA ASN A 51 5.42 -16.87 -4.33
C ASN A 51 4.20 -17.57 -3.72
N PHE A 52 3.09 -16.84 -3.56
CA PHE A 52 1.84 -17.41 -3.04
C PHE A 52 1.36 -18.60 -3.88
N CYS A 53 1.38 -18.49 -5.21
CA CYS A 53 0.99 -19.58 -6.11
C CYS A 53 1.88 -20.82 -5.93
N ARG A 54 3.20 -20.63 -5.82
CA ARG A 54 4.15 -21.73 -5.62
C ARG A 54 3.96 -22.41 -4.27
N GLU A 55 3.78 -21.66 -3.19
CA GLU A 55 3.58 -22.16 -1.83
C GLU A 55 2.27 -22.95 -1.67
N ASN A 56 1.23 -22.58 -2.44
CA ASN A 56 -0.10 -23.20 -2.38
C ASN A 56 -0.37 -24.18 -3.56
N ASN A 57 0.63 -24.49 -4.38
CA ASN A 57 0.50 -25.35 -5.56
C ASN A 57 -0.57 -24.87 -6.57
N ILE A 58 -0.73 -23.56 -6.72
CA ILE A 58 -1.66 -22.93 -7.67
C ILE A 58 -0.93 -22.72 -9.00
N GLY A 59 -1.53 -23.20 -10.09
CA GLY A 59 -1.02 -22.96 -11.44
C GLY A 59 -1.10 -21.48 -11.81
N PHE A 60 -0.01 -20.93 -12.33
CA PHE A 60 0.03 -19.54 -12.80
C PHE A 60 0.77 -19.41 -14.14
N SER A 61 0.54 -18.30 -14.83
CA SER A 61 1.30 -17.90 -16.01
C SER A 61 1.71 -16.44 -15.92
N TYR A 62 2.67 -16.04 -16.75
CA TYR A 62 3.05 -14.64 -16.83
C TYR A 62 2.18 -13.91 -17.85
N TYR A 63 1.93 -12.63 -17.54
CA TYR A 63 1.15 -11.75 -18.39
C TYR A 63 1.75 -11.68 -19.81
N ASP A 64 0.87 -11.83 -20.77
CA ASP A 64 1.12 -11.65 -22.20
C ASP A 64 0.17 -10.56 -22.72
N SER A 65 0.46 -9.98 -23.87
CA SER A 65 -0.34 -8.93 -24.51
C SER A 65 -1.67 -9.44 -25.10
N SER A 66 -1.89 -10.74 -25.13
CA SER A 66 -3.12 -11.37 -25.64
C SER A 66 -3.95 -11.98 -24.52
N PRO A 67 -5.28 -11.76 -24.53
CA PRO A 67 -6.16 -12.39 -23.55
C PRO A 67 -6.22 -13.90 -23.75
N PRO A 68 -6.31 -14.72 -22.68
CA PRO A 68 -6.51 -16.15 -22.81
C PRO A 68 -7.83 -16.49 -23.55
N GLU A 69 -7.78 -17.39 -24.51
CA GLU A 69 -8.96 -17.79 -25.30
C GLU A 69 -10.06 -18.41 -24.43
N ASP A 70 -9.68 -19.15 -23.40
CA ASP A 70 -10.57 -19.83 -22.48
C ASP A 70 -11.02 -18.95 -21.29
N MET A 71 -10.68 -17.65 -21.32
CA MET A 71 -11.14 -16.70 -20.29
C MET A 71 -12.65 -16.46 -20.41
N GLU A 72 -13.36 -16.67 -19.29
CA GLU A 72 -14.74 -16.25 -19.12
C GLU A 72 -14.77 -14.77 -18.70
N TYR A 73 -14.12 -14.46 -17.59
CA TYR A 73 -13.85 -13.11 -17.12
C TYR A 73 -12.59 -13.05 -16.28
N GLY A 74 -12.11 -11.84 -16.01
CA GLY A 74 -10.95 -11.59 -15.15
C GLY A 74 -11.30 -10.74 -13.93
N ILE A 75 -10.56 -10.94 -12.83
CA ILE A 75 -10.55 -10.06 -11.67
C ILE A 75 -9.11 -9.59 -11.47
N SER A 76 -8.92 -8.29 -11.33
CA SER A 76 -7.62 -7.66 -11.14
C SER A 76 -7.56 -6.97 -9.78
N ALA A 77 -6.43 -7.10 -9.09
CA ALA A 77 -6.12 -6.32 -7.89
C ALA A 77 -4.63 -5.99 -7.85
N SER A 78 -4.28 -4.72 -7.69
CA SER A 78 -2.89 -4.25 -7.64
C SER A 78 -1.99 -4.88 -8.71
N PHE A 79 -2.46 -4.87 -9.94
CA PHE A 79 -1.74 -5.39 -11.11
C PHE A 79 -0.96 -4.28 -11.81
N ALA A 80 0.31 -4.55 -12.13
CA ALA A 80 1.23 -3.51 -12.61
C ALA A 80 1.12 -3.16 -14.10
N HIS A 81 0.13 -3.71 -14.82
CA HIS A 81 -0.07 -3.47 -16.24
C HIS A 81 -1.44 -2.83 -16.52
N ILE A 82 -1.49 -2.01 -17.54
CA ILE A 82 -2.74 -1.54 -18.15
C ILE A 82 -3.14 -2.56 -19.23
N PHE A 83 -4.40 -2.98 -19.20
CA PHE A 83 -4.92 -3.91 -20.19
C PHE A 83 -5.12 -3.20 -21.54
N PRO A 84 -4.56 -3.70 -22.64
CA PRO A 84 -4.82 -3.16 -23.99
C PRO A 84 -6.27 -3.49 -24.42
N GLU A 85 -6.77 -2.80 -25.44
CA GLU A 85 -8.14 -2.97 -25.94
C GLU A 85 -8.45 -4.43 -26.32
N SER A 86 -7.46 -5.19 -26.77
CA SER A 86 -7.61 -6.62 -27.08
C SER A 86 -8.07 -7.46 -25.88
N TYR A 87 -7.76 -7.04 -24.67
CA TYR A 87 -8.24 -7.68 -23.43
C TYR A 87 -9.68 -7.34 -23.11
N LEU A 88 -10.14 -6.13 -23.51
CA LEU A 88 -11.46 -5.61 -23.16
C LEU A 88 -12.62 -6.27 -23.93
N ILE A 89 -12.31 -7.20 -24.84
CA ILE A 89 -13.32 -8.08 -25.46
C ILE A 89 -13.93 -9.08 -24.48
N LYS A 90 -13.30 -9.26 -23.32
CA LYS A 90 -13.80 -10.04 -22.19
C LYS A 90 -13.96 -9.15 -20.98
N PRO A 91 -14.95 -9.40 -20.10
CA PRO A 91 -15.10 -8.62 -18.89
C PRO A 91 -13.88 -8.80 -17.99
N ILE A 92 -13.28 -7.70 -17.55
CA ILE A 92 -12.24 -7.67 -16.50
C ILE A 92 -12.69 -6.68 -15.45
N PHE A 93 -12.81 -7.15 -14.23
CA PHE A 93 -13.16 -6.34 -13.07
C PHE A 93 -11.90 -5.98 -12.30
N ASN A 94 -11.80 -4.73 -11.84
CA ASN A 94 -10.69 -4.33 -10.98
C ASN A 94 -11.20 -4.00 -9.57
N ILE A 95 -10.44 -4.42 -8.57
CA ILE A 95 -10.64 -4.05 -7.18
C ILE A 95 -9.77 -2.83 -6.91
N HIS A 96 -10.41 -1.66 -6.78
CA HIS A 96 -9.77 -0.39 -6.50
C HIS A 96 -10.04 0.05 -5.07
N LEU A 97 -9.02 0.53 -4.37
CA LEU A 97 -9.08 0.76 -2.92
C LEU A 97 -9.49 2.20 -2.59
N SER A 98 -10.57 2.66 -3.22
CA SER A 98 -11.29 3.88 -2.87
C SER A 98 -12.76 3.76 -3.26
N ILE A 99 -13.56 4.72 -2.83
CA ILE A 99 -14.93 4.91 -3.29
C ILE A 99 -14.89 5.74 -4.58
N LEU A 100 -14.85 5.03 -5.73
CA LEU A 100 -14.88 5.69 -7.03
C LEU A 100 -16.19 6.49 -7.19
N PRO A 101 -16.14 7.68 -7.81
CA PRO A 101 -15.08 8.21 -8.69
C PRO A 101 -13.93 8.96 -8.00
N LEU A 102 -13.85 8.91 -6.66
CA LEU A 102 -12.77 9.57 -5.92
C LEU A 102 -11.48 8.75 -5.94
N TYR A 103 -10.34 9.43 -5.93
CA TYR A 103 -8.99 8.84 -5.76
C TYR A 103 -8.64 7.79 -6.82
N LYS A 104 -8.94 8.07 -8.11
CA LYS A 104 -8.47 7.26 -9.25
C LYS A 104 -6.95 7.23 -9.30
N GLY A 105 -6.36 6.07 -9.63
CA GLY A 105 -4.91 5.95 -9.80
C GLY A 105 -4.19 5.10 -8.75
N PRO A 106 -2.85 5.29 -8.55
CA PRO A 106 -2.00 4.25 -7.96
C PRO A 106 -1.97 4.22 -6.43
N THR A 107 -2.40 5.28 -5.73
CA THR A 107 -2.22 5.42 -4.27
C THR A 107 -3.47 5.96 -3.56
N PRO A 108 -4.65 5.31 -3.77
CA PRO A 108 -5.92 5.81 -3.23
C PRO A 108 -5.95 5.82 -1.70
N VAL A 109 -5.49 4.77 -1.05
CA VAL A 109 -5.51 4.63 0.42
C VAL A 109 -4.64 5.68 1.09
N GLU A 110 -3.40 5.79 0.63
CA GLU A 110 -2.44 6.75 1.18
C GLU A 110 -2.92 8.19 0.96
N THR A 111 -3.52 8.48 -0.20
CA THR A 111 -4.04 9.81 -0.51
C THR A 111 -5.26 10.15 0.35
N ALA A 112 -6.17 9.21 0.60
CA ALA A 112 -7.30 9.43 1.50
C ALA A 112 -6.86 9.74 2.93
N ILE A 113 -5.86 9.01 3.46
CA ILE A 113 -5.30 9.26 4.80
C ILE A 113 -4.57 10.62 4.85
N LEU A 114 -3.80 10.98 3.81
CA LEU A 114 -3.14 12.29 3.74
C LEU A 114 -4.13 13.45 3.69
N ASN A 115 -5.28 13.26 3.05
CA ASN A 115 -6.38 14.23 3.00
C ASN A 115 -7.26 14.21 4.25
N MET A 116 -6.93 13.35 5.24
CA MET A 116 -7.67 13.23 6.51
C MET A 116 -9.16 12.89 6.27
N GLU A 117 -9.43 12.07 5.27
CA GLU A 117 -10.78 11.57 5.04
C GLU A 117 -11.24 10.72 6.23
N SER A 118 -12.50 10.86 6.60
CA SER A 118 -13.13 10.04 7.65
C SER A 118 -13.65 8.70 7.14
N THR A 119 -13.75 8.56 5.82
CA THR A 119 -14.28 7.36 5.16
C THR A 119 -13.59 7.16 3.83
N SER A 120 -13.27 5.93 3.50
CA SER A 120 -12.89 5.49 2.17
C SER A 120 -13.50 4.12 1.93
N GLY A 121 -12.87 3.21 1.20
CA GLY A 121 -13.40 1.88 0.96
C GLY A 121 -12.75 1.18 -0.21
N TYR A 122 -13.52 0.31 -0.83
CA TYR A 122 -13.12 -0.30 -2.09
C TYR A 122 -14.27 -0.37 -3.09
N THR A 123 -13.89 -0.33 -4.34
CA THR A 123 -14.81 -0.40 -5.49
C THR A 123 -14.41 -1.54 -6.39
N ILE A 124 -15.35 -2.39 -6.78
CA ILE A 124 -15.19 -3.31 -7.90
C ILE A 124 -15.86 -2.68 -9.11
N PHE A 125 -15.12 -2.53 -10.18
CA PHE A 125 -15.62 -1.91 -11.40
C PHE A 125 -15.18 -2.68 -12.64
N LEU A 126 -15.95 -2.60 -13.73
CA LEU A 126 -15.58 -3.16 -15.02
C LEU A 126 -14.55 -2.27 -15.68
N ILE A 127 -13.37 -2.79 -16.01
CA ILE A 127 -12.31 -2.02 -16.67
C ILE A 127 -12.75 -1.57 -18.06
N ASP A 128 -12.50 -0.31 -18.36
CA ASP A 128 -12.62 0.29 -19.67
C ASP A 128 -11.27 0.80 -20.20
N LYS A 129 -11.25 1.58 -21.26
CA LYS A 129 -10.03 2.11 -21.89
C LYS A 129 -9.32 3.22 -21.09
N HIS A 130 -9.93 3.73 -20.05
CA HIS A 130 -9.37 4.78 -19.23
C HIS A 130 -9.05 4.26 -17.81
N ILE A 131 -8.19 4.97 -17.08
CA ILE A 131 -7.77 4.53 -15.76
C ILE A 131 -8.91 4.78 -14.75
N ASP A 132 -9.39 3.69 -14.15
CA ASP A 132 -10.36 3.66 -13.06
C ASP A 132 -11.66 4.43 -13.36
N THR A 133 -12.15 4.37 -14.61
CA THR A 133 -13.36 5.11 -15.05
C THR A 133 -14.55 4.21 -15.38
N GLY A 134 -14.35 2.93 -15.47
CA GLY A 134 -15.39 2.00 -15.88
C GLY A 134 -16.55 1.87 -14.91
N ASN A 135 -17.61 1.21 -15.33
CA ASN A 135 -18.85 1.10 -14.56
C ASN A 135 -18.63 0.36 -13.24
N ILE A 136 -19.16 0.96 -12.16
CA ILE A 136 -19.12 0.37 -10.82
C ILE A 136 -20.07 -0.81 -10.73
N VAL A 137 -19.57 -1.89 -10.14
CA VAL A 137 -20.34 -3.13 -9.89
C VAL A 137 -20.66 -3.29 -8.41
N TYR A 138 -19.71 -2.95 -7.57
CA TYR A 138 -19.83 -3.05 -6.12
C TYR A 138 -19.01 -1.98 -5.43
N GLN A 139 -19.51 -1.43 -4.35
CA GLN A 139 -18.77 -0.51 -3.48
C GLN A 139 -19.04 -0.83 -2.02
N LYS A 140 -18.04 -0.64 -1.19
CA LYS A 140 -18.13 -0.78 0.24
C LYS A 140 -17.35 0.32 0.94
N ASP A 141 -18.04 1.07 1.79
CA ASP A 141 -17.45 2.10 2.63
C ASP A 141 -16.78 1.46 3.85
N ILE A 142 -15.66 2.03 4.25
CA ILE A 142 -14.87 1.67 5.43
C ILE A 142 -14.43 2.95 6.13
N ASP A 143 -14.68 3.04 7.41
CA ASP A 143 -14.32 4.20 8.21
C ASP A 143 -12.81 4.32 8.40
N ILE A 144 -12.32 5.55 8.39
CA ILE A 144 -10.93 5.94 8.66
C ILE A 144 -10.94 6.83 9.91
N SER A 145 -10.29 6.40 10.98
CA SER A 145 -10.06 7.24 12.15
C SER A 145 -8.76 8.03 12.02
N GLU A 146 -8.57 9.02 12.90
CA GLU A 146 -7.31 9.76 13.01
C GLU A 146 -6.12 8.90 13.45
N GLU A 147 -6.35 7.66 13.87
CA GLU A 147 -5.33 6.70 14.28
C GLU A 147 -5.09 5.61 13.22
N THR A 148 -5.94 5.52 12.19
CA THR A 148 -5.87 4.47 11.17
C THR A 148 -4.62 4.62 10.31
N TYR A 149 -3.74 3.64 10.35
CA TYR A 149 -2.60 3.51 9.42
C TYR A 149 -3.05 2.88 8.10
N ALA A 150 -2.31 3.13 7.02
CA ALA A 150 -2.60 2.50 5.73
C ALA A 150 -2.58 0.96 5.82
N SER A 151 -1.67 0.39 6.62
CA SER A 151 -1.64 -1.06 6.88
C SER A 151 -2.94 -1.59 7.49
N ASP A 152 -3.54 -0.83 8.42
CA ASP A 152 -4.78 -1.23 9.07
C ASP A 152 -5.95 -1.14 8.11
N PHE A 153 -5.99 -0.07 7.31
CA PHE A 153 -7.00 0.08 6.28
C PHE A 153 -6.95 -1.05 5.24
N TYR A 154 -5.76 -1.43 4.75
CA TYR A 154 -5.62 -2.59 3.88
C TYR A 154 -6.13 -3.88 4.53
N LYS A 155 -5.87 -4.06 5.82
CA LYS A 155 -6.37 -5.22 6.58
C LYS A 155 -7.90 -5.21 6.68
N PHE A 156 -8.51 -4.06 7.02
CA PHE A 156 -9.97 -3.93 7.09
C PHE A 156 -10.64 -4.23 5.75
N VAL A 157 -10.10 -3.71 4.64
CA VAL A 157 -10.60 -4.02 3.30
C VAL A 157 -10.51 -5.52 3.01
N ASN A 158 -9.39 -6.16 3.34
CA ASN A 158 -9.20 -7.58 3.08
C ASN A 158 -10.17 -8.46 3.89
N GLU A 159 -10.40 -8.12 5.16
CA GLU A 159 -11.34 -8.82 6.04
C GLU A 159 -12.78 -8.64 5.57
N ASP A 160 -13.19 -7.42 5.20
CA ASP A 160 -14.52 -7.14 4.67
C ASP A 160 -14.73 -7.83 3.32
N PHE A 161 -13.75 -7.76 2.40
CA PHE A 161 -13.82 -8.44 1.12
C PHE A 161 -13.96 -9.95 1.27
N LYS A 162 -13.16 -10.56 2.16
CA LYS A 162 -13.25 -12.00 2.46
C LYS A 162 -14.63 -12.40 2.97
N TYR A 163 -15.22 -11.59 3.84
CA TYR A 163 -16.54 -11.85 4.41
C TYR A 163 -17.66 -11.71 3.38
N ASN A 164 -17.57 -10.72 2.50
CA ASN A 164 -18.64 -10.36 1.57
C ASN A 164 -18.50 -10.99 0.17
N TYR A 165 -17.37 -11.58 -0.18
CA TYR A 165 -17.07 -12.00 -1.56
C TYR A 165 -18.15 -12.91 -2.15
N SER A 166 -18.63 -13.89 -1.41
CA SER A 166 -19.67 -14.82 -1.88
C SER A 166 -21.00 -14.15 -2.21
N ASN A 167 -21.24 -12.95 -1.69
CA ASN A 167 -22.46 -12.17 -1.92
C ASN A 167 -22.30 -11.15 -3.07
N ILE A 168 -21.09 -10.99 -3.61
CA ILE A 168 -20.81 -10.05 -4.68
C ILE A 168 -21.17 -10.66 -6.02
N ASN A 169 -22.16 -10.08 -6.70
CA ASN A 169 -22.51 -10.48 -8.06
C ASN A 169 -21.91 -9.50 -9.08
N LEU A 170 -20.86 -9.93 -9.76
CA LEU A 170 -20.11 -9.11 -10.72
C LEU A 170 -20.92 -8.72 -11.97
N PHE A 171 -22.06 -9.35 -12.24
CA PHE A 171 -22.83 -9.16 -13.46
C PHE A 171 -24.22 -8.55 -13.25
N ASN A 172 -24.55 -8.17 -12.02
CA ASN A 172 -25.91 -7.76 -11.71
C ASN A 172 -26.23 -6.30 -12.01
N HIS A 173 -25.34 -5.38 -11.63
CA HIS A 173 -25.54 -3.93 -11.78
C HIS A 173 -24.27 -3.25 -12.28
N PHE A 174 -24.43 -2.37 -13.27
CA PHE A 174 -23.37 -1.56 -13.83
C PHE A 174 -23.74 -0.08 -13.70
N LYS A 175 -23.23 0.59 -12.67
CA LYS A 175 -23.48 2.01 -12.45
C LYS A 175 -22.37 2.84 -13.10
N PRO A 176 -22.67 3.73 -14.06
CA PRO A 176 -21.69 4.67 -14.58
C PRO A 176 -21.13 5.56 -13.46
N GLN A 177 -19.86 5.93 -13.59
CA GLN A 177 -19.24 6.89 -12.68
C GLN A 177 -19.55 8.32 -13.08
N ASP A 178 -19.74 9.19 -12.08
CA ASP A 178 -19.77 10.63 -12.30
C ASP A 178 -18.40 11.15 -12.76
N ILE A 179 -18.40 12.23 -13.52
CA ILE A 179 -17.17 12.88 -13.98
C ILE A 179 -16.62 13.73 -12.83
N VAL A 180 -15.62 13.21 -12.14
CA VAL A 180 -14.93 13.89 -11.05
C VAL A 180 -13.42 13.87 -11.33
N ASP A 181 -12.77 15.02 -11.22
CA ASP A 181 -11.31 15.11 -11.33
C ASP A 181 -10.66 14.87 -9.96
N SER A 182 -10.66 13.62 -9.55
CA SER A 182 -10.03 13.15 -8.32
C SER A 182 -9.04 12.03 -8.67
N LYS A 183 -7.77 12.41 -8.80
CA LYS A 183 -6.68 11.51 -9.21
C LYS A 183 -5.60 11.48 -8.17
N THR A 184 -5.00 10.31 -8.01
CA THR A 184 -3.82 10.12 -7.18
C THR A 184 -2.55 10.08 -8.03
N LYS A 185 -1.40 10.34 -7.41
CA LYS A 185 -0.08 10.28 -8.05
C LYS A 185 0.80 9.25 -7.38
N LYS A 186 1.81 8.74 -8.06
CA LYS A 186 2.88 8.00 -7.40
C LYS A 186 3.69 8.95 -6.54
N PHE A 187 3.93 8.56 -5.28
CA PHE A 187 4.78 9.34 -4.39
C PHE A 187 6.26 9.20 -4.78
N ILE A 188 6.97 10.31 -4.68
CA ILE A 188 8.42 10.41 -4.87
C ILE A 188 9.10 10.56 -3.51
N LYS A 189 10.44 10.43 -3.46
CA LYS A 189 11.20 10.48 -2.22
C LYS A 189 10.90 11.71 -1.37
N ASP A 190 10.69 12.87 -2.00
CA ASP A 190 10.47 14.13 -1.29
C ASP A 190 9.11 14.20 -0.59
N ASP A 191 8.12 13.47 -1.07
CA ASP A 191 6.81 13.40 -0.42
C ASP A 191 6.89 12.80 1.00
N PHE A 192 7.90 11.97 1.28
CA PHE A 192 8.07 11.27 2.57
C PHE A 192 8.65 12.15 3.69
N TYR A 193 9.26 13.29 3.37
CA TYR A 193 9.84 14.17 4.40
C TYR A 193 8.76 14.91 5.18
N ILE A 194 8.97 15.00 6.52
CA ILE A 194 8.04 15.69 7.45
C ILE A 194 8.60 16.98 8.05
N ASN A 195 9.83 17.36 7.74
CA ASN A 195 10.50 18.51 8.36
C ASN A 195 9.77 19.85 8.21
N LEU A 196 9.02 20.04 7.12
CA LEU A 196 8.26 21.26 6.84
C LEU A 196 6.75 21.14 7.13
N CYS A 197 6.32 19.99 7.64
CA CYS A 197 4.93 19.74 7.98
C CYS A 197 4.57 20.36 9.35
N ASN A 198 3.32 20.76 9.53
CA ASN A 198 2.74 20.91 10.85
C ASN A 198 2.53 19.53 11.50
N LEU A 199 2.09 19.49 12.76
CA LEU A 199 1.93 18.25 13.52
C LEU A 199 0.91 17.29 12.86
N THR A 200 -0.23 17.83 12.42
CA THR A 200 -1.31 17.06 11.80
C THR A 200 -0.87 16.42 10.48
N GLU A 201 -0.24 17.21 9.61
CA GLU A 201 0.34 16.70 8.34
C GLU A 201 1.42 15.64 8.57
N ALA A 202 2.27 15.84 9.57
CA ALA A 202 3.32 14.86 9.90
C ALA A 202 2.73 13.54 10.38
N LYS A 203 1.75 13.59 11.27
CA LYS A 203 1.01 12.39 11.73
C LYS A 203 0.31 11.69 10.58
N ALA A 204 -0.37 12.42 9.68
CA ALA A 204 -1.00 11.86 8.49
C ALA A 204 0.02 11.17 7.57
N LYS A 205 1.20 11.78 7.32
CA LYS A 205 2.28 11.16 6.52
C LYS A 205 2.83 9.88 7.16
N ILE A 206 3.03 9.85 8.48
CA ILE A 206 3.51 8.65 9.17
C ILE A 206 2.51 7.51 8.99
N ARG A 207 1.22 7.78 9.12
CA ARG A 207 0.16 6.77 8.96
C ARG A 207 -0.01 6.33 7.50
N ALA A 208 -0.02 7.27 6.57
CA ALA A 208 -0.22 6.99 5.14
C ALA A 208 0.92 6.18 4.53
N PHE A 209 2.17 6.48 4.90
CA PHE A 209 3.33 5.93 4.21
C PHE A 209 3.88 4.63 4.82
N ASN A 210 3.30 4.11 5.90
CA ASN A 210 3.85 2.94 6.60
C ASN A 210 3.98 1.67 5.73
N VAL A 211 3.23 1.56 4.63
CA VAL A 211 3.29 0.43 3.68
C VAL A 211 4.13 0.71 2.43
N LEU A 212 4.28 1.98 2.03
CA LEU A 212 5.08 2.36 0.87
C LEU A 212 6.55 2.59 1.23
N GLY A 213 6.80 2.96 2.45
CA GLY A 213 8.08 3.30 3.04
C GLY A 213 7.87 4.33 4.15
N PRO A 214 8.64 4.26 5.25
CA PRO A 214 8.39 5.10 6.41
C PRO A 214 8.58 6.58 6.09
N ALA A 215 7.83 7.45 6.78
CA ALA A 215 8.07 8.89 6.78
C ALA A 215 9.50 9.20 7.23
N ILE A 216 10.05 10.32 6.80
CA ILE A 216 11.46 10.66 6.99
C ILE A 216 11.57 12.02 7.71
N TYR A 217 12.29 12.02 8.82
CA TYR A 217 12.74 13.24 9.45
C TYR A 217 14.24 13.42 9.20
N LYS A 218 14.61 14.53 8.55
CA LYS A 218 16.00 14.86 8.29
C LYS A 218 16.56 15.62 9.48
N ASN A 219 17.58 15.05 10.13
CA ASN A 219 18.31 15.69 11.22
C ASN A 219 19.77 15.87 10.78
N ASN A 220 20.19 17.11 10.52
CA ASN A 220 21.48 17.45 9.91
C ASN A 220 21.70 16.63 8.61
N ASP A 221 22.77 15.82 8.57
CA ASP A 221 23.10 15.00 7.40
C ASP A 221 22.50 13.58 7.45
N SER A 222 21.64 13.30 8.40
CA SER A 222 21.07 11.96 8.58
C SER A 222 19.55 11.93 8.43
N ASN A 223 19.03 10.83 7.89
CA ASN A 223 17.61 10.56 7.72
C ASN A 223 17.14 9.55 8.77
N LEU A 224 16.29 9.99 9.68
CA LEU A 224 15.57 9.12 10.59
C LEU A 224 14.27 8.66 9.92
N LYS A 225 14.10 7.35 9.75
CA LYS A 225 12.86 6.77 9.24
C LYS A 225 11.90 6.55 10.40
N ILE A 226 10.67 7.04 10.28
CA ILE A 226 9.65 7.02 11.33
C ILE A 226 8.57 6.02 10.94
N HIS A 227 8.29 5.06 11.81
CA HIS A 227 7.28 4.01 11.58
C HIS A 227 5.99 4.26 12.35
N SER A 228 6.10 4.80 13.57
CA SER A 228 4.94 5.16 14.40
C SER A 228 5.25 6.32 15.33
N TYR A 229 4.18 6.92 15.85
CA TYR A 229 4.20 7.95 16.86
C TYR A 229 3.26 7.56 18.00
N THR A 230 3.36 8.27 19.12
CA THR A 230 2.48 8.11 20.27
C THR A 230 2.00 9.48 20.76
N ASP A 231 0.85 9.53 21.40
CA ASP A 231 0.37 10.72 22.11
C ASP A 231 0.85 10.75 23.57
N GLU A 232 1.48 9.66 24.05
CA GLU A 232 2.13 9.63 25.35
C GLU A 232 3.41 10.47 25.34
N LYS A 233 3.46 11.50 26.18
CA LYS A 233 4.60 12.40 26.30
C LYS A 233 5.83 11.70 26.87
N HIS A 234 6.99 11.95 26.27
CA HIS A 234 8.28 11.48 26.77
C HIS A 234 9.38 12.55 26.60
N SER A 235 10.57 12.29 27.15
CA SER A 235 11.65 13.30 27.26
C SER A 235 12.34 13.68 25.93
N PHE A 236 11.91 13.16 24.78
CA PHE A 236 12.60 13.32 23.51
C PHE A 236 11.64 13.66 22.36
N PRO A 237 10.82 14.73 22.44
CA PRO A 237 10.00 15.11 21.29
C PRO A 237 10.89 15.61 20.14
N ILE A 238 10.40 15.48 18.90
CA ILE A 238 10.87 16.31 17.81
C ILE A 238 9.94 17.52 17.67
N LEU A 239 10.50 18.65 17.28
CA LEU A 239 9.72 19.87 17.12
C LEU A 239 9.42 20.09 15.63
N LEU A 240 8.14 20.26 15.32
CA LEU A 240 7.64 20.59 13.99
C LEU A 240 6.83 21.89 14.08
N GLN A 241 7.34 22.97 13.52
CA GLN A 241 6.71 24.31 13.57
C GLN A 241 6.35 24.77 15.02
N GLY A 242 7.14 24.33 16.02
CA GLY A 242 6.92 24.67 17.42
C GLY A 242 6.05 23.68 18.20
N GLU A 243 5.46 22.69 17.56
CA GLU A 243 4.66 21.62 18.19
C GLU A 243 5.49 20.36 18.43
N GLU A 244 5.18 19.63 19.49
CA GLU A 244 5.90 18.42 19.89
C GLU A 244 5.29 17.17 19.25
N LEU A 245 6.10 16.41 18.51
CA LEU A 245 5.77 15.07 18.02
C LEU A 245 6.57 14.02 18.80
N TYR A 246 5.87 13.09 19.43
CA TYR A 246 6.45 12.00 20.19
C TYR A 246 6.51 10.74 19.32
N LEU A 247 7.74 10.31 19.01
CA LEU A 247 7.99 9.14 18.17
C LEU A 247 8.04 7.87 19.02
N GLU A 248 7.52 6.77 18.48
CA GLU A 248 7.53 5.46 19.13
C GLU A 248 8.56 4.54 18.48
N GLU A 249 8.43 4.24 17.21
CA GLU A 249 9.33 3.35 16.48
C GLU A 249 10.00 4.02 15.29
N VAL A 250 11.30 3.82 15.19
CA VAL A 250 12.15 4.44 14.17
C VAL A 250 13.17 3.47 13.61
N THR A 251 13.69 3.78 12.42
CA THR A 251 14.92 3.17 11.89
C THR A 251 15.97 4.26 11.72
N PRO A 252 16.94 4.37 12.64
CA PRO A 252 18.07 5.28 12.50
C PRO A 252 19.01 4.85 11.37
N PRO A 253 19.83 5.78 10.82
CA PRO A 253 20.80 5.46 9.78
C PRO A 253 21.73 4.30 10.17
N GLY A 254 21.84 3.29 9.31
CA GLY A 254 22.68 2.12 9.53
C GLY A 254 22.27 1.17 10.65
N LYS A 255 21.07 1.36 11.23
CA LYS A 255 20.54 0.50 12.30
C LYS A 255 19.27 -0.24 11.86
N LYS A 256 18.84 -1.21 12.68
CA LYS A 256 17.53 -1.87 12.56
C LYS A 256 16.44 -0.97 13.18
N ARG A 257 15.17 -1.27 12.89
CA ARG A 257 13.99 -0.69 13.53
C ARG A 257 14.07 -0.92 15.05
N MET A 258 13.78 0.13 15.82
CA MET A 258 13.89 0.11 17.27
C MET A 258 13.01 1.18 17.90
N ASN A 259 12.80 1.09 19.22
CA ASN A 259 12.11 2.12 19.98
C ASN A 259 12.91 3.45 19.95
N TYR A 260 12.21 4.55 19.77
CA TYR A 260 12.84 5.87 19.63
C TYR A 260 13.48 6.37 20.92
N GLN A 261 12.85 6.15 22.08
CA GLN A 261 13.43 6.57 23.35
C GLN A 261 14.74 5.84 23.64
N ASP A 262 14.83 4.53 23.31
CA ASP A 262 16.07 3.75 23.47
C ASP A 262 17.17 4.26 22.56
N TYR A 263 16.82 4.64 21.32
CA TYR A 263 17.76 5.30 20.41
C TYR A 263 18.31 6.60 21.02
N CYS A 264 17.45 7.46 21.55
CA CYS A 264 17.86 8.73 22.16
C CYS A 264 18.70 8.55 23.43
N ARG A 265 18.35 7.59 24.29
CA ARG A 265 19.16 7.23 25.47
C ARG A 265 20.55 6.77 25.07
N GLY A 266 20.67 5.96 24.03
CA GLY A 266 21.94 5.52 23.48
C GLY A 266 22.80 6.66 22.92
N LEU A 267 22.20 7.68 22.31
CA LEU A 267 22.91 8.88 21.88
C LEU A 267 23.45 9.69 23.07
N LYS A 268 22.63 9.98 24.10
CA LYS A 268 23.06 10.68 25.30
C LYS A 268 24.24 9.97 25.97
N TRP A 269 24.21 8.66 26.09
CA TRP A 269 25.30 7.86 26.64
C TRP A 269 26.58 8.02 25.83
N LYS A 270 26.47 7.97 24.49
CA LYS A 270 27.62 8.13 23.58
C LYS A 270 28.27 9.52 23.71
N TYR A 271 27.47 10.57 23.76
CA TYR A 271 27.97 11.93 23.99
C TYR A 271 28.64 12.08 25.36
N GLN A 272 28.08 11.51 26.42
CA GLN A 272 28.69 11.53 27.74
C GLN A 272 30.05 10.80 27.77
N GLN A 273 30.23 9.70 27.03
CA GLN A 273 31.53 9.01 26.95
C GLN A 273 32.58 9.83 26.16
N VAL A 274 32.19 10.50 25.08
CA VAL A 274 33.09 11.38 24.32
C VAL A 274 33.54 12.55 25.19
N PHE A 275 32.64 13.18 25.96
CA PHE A 275 33.03 14.24 26.91
C PHE A 275 33.97 13.75 28.02
N LYS A 276 33.74 12.55 28.59
CA LYS A 276 34.61 11.96 29.61
C LYS A 276 36.03 11.65 29.02
N GLN A 277 36.12 11.18 27.80
CA GLN A 277 37.41 10.94 27.14
C GLN A 277 38.16 12.22 26.86
N GLN A 278 37.48 13.33 26.48
CA GLN A 278 38.13 14.62 26.27
C GLN A 278 38.63 15.25 27.56
N ILE A 279 37.95 15.01 28.69
CA ILE A 279 38.40 15.52 30.00
C ILE A 279 39.62 14.74 30.53
N ASN A 280 39.76 13.46 30.20
CA ASN A 280 40.90 12.62 30.64
C ASN A 280 42.18 12.83 29.83
N PHE A 281 42.19 13.68 28.78
CA PHE A 281 43.39 14.04 28.02
C PHE A 281 44.00 15.36 28.46
N HIS A 282 43.50 16.00 29.52
CA HIS A 282 43.97 17.30 30.03
C HIS A 282 44.39 17.25 31.50
N PHE A 283 44.90 16.09 31.99
CA PHE A 283 45.60 15.97 33.28
C PHE A 283 46.88 15.20 33.09
#